data_7c181acf9bcb86340898ed9a0ce4dbf6
#
_entry.id   7c181acf9bcb86340898ed9a0ce4dbf6
#
_cell.length_a   1.000
_cell.length_b   1.000
_cell.length_c   1.000
_cell.angle_alpha   90.00
_cell.angle_beta   90.00
_cell.angle_gamma   90.00
#
_symmetry.space_group_name_H-M   'P 1'
#
loop_
_entity.id
_entity.type
_entity.pdbx_description
1 polymer ?
#
loop_
_entity_poly.entity_id
_entity_poly.type
_entity_poly.pdbx_seq_one_letter_code
_entity_poly.pdbx_strand_id
1 'polypeptide(L)'
;MKKLFWCFCLLLCCFGCVACGPQQDKSSSQQNISVNNYNFLGDAQQVAFKQVPQRILVCGNSGVETLVALGAGDKITAAVLTEAEDKERLQAILPNAKIYTQPLQMEAAVALQPDFILGWRRYFADNQLGDTSSWIAKGIPAYIQDASGPVPAKGRFPACTIASEKSFISNMGLALGKQQQARDILKKIDVELQAAEKIPAQKVLFVEFLNGNIEVFGNDLLCGDIIRHYGCSLVSYSAPFISQEELMEMQATKIFVVYHGGEQQKQAALAQMHNPLYKHLPAVVSGQVYPIAYKQIVAPGSDLLVTLKYVKQCLLANPPQK
;
A
#
# COMPACT_ATOMS: atom_id res chain seq x y z
N MET A 1 -12.17 -56.52 83.94
CA MET A 1 -11.45 -55.77 84.96
C MET A 1 -10.45 -54.83 84.31
N LYS A 2 -10.66 -53.51 84.50
CA LYS A 2 -9.62 -52.44 84.64
C LYS A 2 -8.57 -52.36 83.51
N LYS A 3 -8.21 -51.21 82.92
CA LYS A 3 -8.27 -49.77 83.22
C LYS A 3 -7.88 -49.03 81.89
N LEU A 4 -8.57 -48.12 81.46
CA LEU A 4 -8.33 -46.67 81.26
C LEU A 4 -6.85 -46.26 81.36
N PHE A 5 -6.28 -45.72 80.29
CA PHE A 5 -5.28 -44.68 80.36
C PHE A 5 -5.36 -43.76 79.13
N TRP A 6 -5.56 -42.49 79.45
CA TRP A 6 -5.61 -41.32 78.62
C TRP A 6 -4.20 -40.82 78.30
N CYS A 7 -3.91 -40.48 77.08
CA CYS A 7 -2.80 -39.60 76.82
C CYS A 7 -3.07 -38.67 75.68
N PHE A 8 -3.13 -37.41 75.98
CA PHE A 8 -3.18 -36.23 75.20
C PHE A 8 -1.92 -36.14 74.31
N CYS A 9 -2.04 -35.90 73.02
CA CYS A 9 -0.94 -35.37 72.24
C CYS A 9 -1.46 -34.35 71.21
N LEU A 10 -0.90 -33.18 71.38
CA LEU A 10 -1.10 -31.93 70.66
C LEU A 10 -1.21 -32.04 69.15
N LEU A 11 -2.22 -31.38 68.63
CA LEU A 11 -2.33 -30.96 67.20
C LEU A 11 -1.31 -29.83 66.95
N LEU A 12 -0.31 -30.08 66.10
CA LEU A 12 0.51 -29.03 65.49
C LEU A 12 -0.05 -28.81 64.05
N CYS A 13 -0.87 -27.76 63.91
CA CYS A 13 -1.28 -27.27 62.61
C CYS A 13 -0.10 -26.54 61.94
N CYS A 14 0.55 -27.20 60.98
CA CYS A 14 1.40 -26.53 60.00
C CYS A 14 0.55 -25.91 58.92
N PHE A 15 0.27 -24.62 59.02
CA PHE A 15 -0.24 -23.83 57.92
C PHE A 15 0.83 -23.66 56.88
N GLY A 16 0.80 -24.51 55.82
CA GLY A 16 1.56 -24.30 54.61
C GLY A 16 0.87 -23.20 53.79
N CYS A 17 1.37 -21.99 53.84
CA CYS A 17 0.99 -20.93 52.89
C CYS A 17 1.49 -21.32 51.48
N VAL A 18 0.59 -21.90 50.68
CA VAL A 18 0.77 -21.96 49.22
C VAL A 18 0.53 -20.56 48.67
N ALA A 19 1.60 -19.83 48.45
CA ALA A 19 1.56 -18.59 47.68
C ALA A 19 1.22 -18.95 46.21
N CYS A 20 -0.06 -18.89 45.84
CA CYS A 20 -0.49 -18.78 44.45
C CYS A 20 -0.06 -17.41 43.95
N GLY A 21 1.15 -17.32 43.40
CA GLY A 21 1.50 -16.22 42.49
C GLY A 21 0.63 -16.31 41.23
N PRO A 22 0.19 -15.19 40.66
CA PRO A 22 -0.50 -15.23 39.40
C PRO A 22 0.45 -15.80 38.35
N GLN A 23 0.20 -17.01 37.91
CA GLN A 23 0.80 -17.59 36.73
C GLN A 23 0.29 -16.74 35.57
N GLN A 24 1.13 -15.82 35.10
CA GLN A 24 0.91 -15.19 33.80
C GLN A 24 1.00 -16.30 32.76
N ASP A 25 -0.15 -16.81 32.38
CA ASP A 25 -0.32 -17.58 31.17
C ASP A 25 0.12 -16.68 30.00
N LYS A 26 1.37 -16.81 29.61
CA LYS A 26 1.83 -16.46 28.27
C LYS A 26 1.26 -17.51 27.31
N SER A 27 -0.05 -17.55 27.19
CA SER A 27 -0.66 -18.14 26.00
C SER A 27 -0.37 -17.16 24.87
N SER A 28 0.73 -17.38 24.14
CA SER A 28 0.85 -16.92 22.78
C SER A 28 -0.35 -17.51 22.04
N SER A 29 -1.45 -16.77 21.96
CA SER A 29 -2.59 -17.13 21.13
C SER A 29 -2.05 -17.32 19.73
N GLN A 30 -1.99 -18.57 19.30
CA GLN A 30 -1.60 -18.98 17.96
C GLN A 30 -2.70 -18.46 17.04
N GLN A 31 -2.50 -17.24 16.52
CA GLN A 31 -3.46 -16.54 15.71
C GLN A 31 -3.30 -17.06 14.28
N ASN A 32 -4.04 -18.11 13.92
CA ASN A 32 -4.11 -18.58 12.53
C ASN A 32 -4.96 -17.56 11.71
N ILE A 33 -4.31 -16.52 11.24
CA ILE A 33 -4.92 -15.55 10.34
C ILE A 33 -4.59 -15.96 8.91
N SER A 34 -5.60 -15.97 8.04
CA SER A 34 -5.42 -16.17 6.60
C SER A 34 -6.08 -15.02 5.86
N VAL A 35 -5.38 -14.45 4.90
CA VAL A 35 -5.87 -13.39 4.02
C VAL A 35 -5.76 -13.79 2.56
N ASN A 36 -6.70 -13.32 1.75
CA ASN A 36 -6.68 -13.55 0.30
C ASN A 36 -5.64 -12.64 -0.34
N ASN A 37 -4.90 -13.18 -1.30
CA ASN A 37 -3.94 -12.46 -2.14
C ASN A 37 -3.77 -13.18 -3.47
N TYR A 38 -2.73 -12.85 -4.21
CA TYR A 38 -2.39 -13.40 -5.52
C TYR A 38 -0.92 -13.76 -5.59
N ASN A 39 -0.57 -14.70 -6.46
CA ASN A 39 0.81 -14.94 -6.83
C ASN A 39 1.27 -13.97 -7.94
N PHE A 40 2.52 -14.05 -8.36
CA PHE A 40 3.08 -13.18 -9.40
C PHE A 40 2.31 -13.26 -10.74
N LEU A 41 1.70 -14.40 -11.06
CA LEU A 41 0.93 -14.61 -12.28
C LEU A 41 -0.55 -14.17 -12.16
N GLY A 42 -0.99 -13.76 -10.96
CA GLY A 42 -2.35 -13.34 -10.70
C GLY A 42 -3.30 -14.46 -10.29
N ASP A 43 -2.79 -15.65 -10.01
CA ASP A 43 -3.62 -16.73 -9.47
C ASP A 43 -3.89 -16.49 -8.01
N ALA A 44 -5.16 -16.68 -7.59
CA ALA A 44 -5.56 -16.47 -6.21
C ALA A 44 -4.81 -17.41 -5.25
N GLN A 45 -4.35 -16.87 -4.13
CA GLN A 45 -3.70 -17.64 -3.08
C GLN A 45 -4.10 -17.17 -1.69
N GLN A 46 -3.94 -18.06 -0.69
CA GLN A 46 -4.10 -17.75 0.71
C GLN A 46 -2.75 -17.48 1.34
N VAL A 47 -2.64 -16.37 2.07
CA VAL A 47 -1.44 -16.04 2.86
C VAL A 47 -1.77 -16.23 4.33
N ALA A 48 -1.19 -17.27 4.93
CA ALA A 48 -1.45 -17.65 6.33
C ALA A 48 -0.35 -17.11 7.26
N PHE A 49 -0.76 -16.48 8.35
CA PHE A 49 0.11 -15.98 9.41
C PHE A 49 -0.13 -16.81 10.69
N LYS A 50 0.85 -17.61 11.09
CA LYS A 50 0.81 -18.41 12.32
C LYS A 50 1.04 -17.57 13.58
N GLN A 51 1.66 -16.41 13.41
CA GLN A 51 1.95 -15.44 14.46
C GLN A 51 2.07 -14.05 13.84
N VAL A 52 2.02 -13.02 14.66
CA VAL A 52 2.27 -11.64 14.21
C VAL A 52 3.73 -11.51 13.76
N PRO A 53 3.99 -11.10 12.50
CA PRO A 53 5.35 -10.92 11.99
C PRO A 53 6.18 -9.95 12.82
N GLN A 54 7.49 -10.24 12.97
CA GLN A 54 8.44 -9.44 13.72
C GLN A 54 9.64 -8.97 12.89
N ARG A 55 9.85 -9.58 11.71
CA ARG A 55 10.99 -9.32 10.82
C ARG A 55 10.50 -9.15 9.39
N ILE A 56 9.99 -7.97 9.10
CA ILE A 56 9.31 -7.71 7.82
C ILE A 56 10.31 -7.14 6.82
N LEU A 57 10.36 -7.73 5.62
CA LEU A 57 10.95 -7.15 4.42
C LEU A 57 9.82 -6.47 3.63
N VAL A 58 9.95 -5.16 3.39
CA VAL A 58 8.98 -4.40 2.61
C VAL A 58 9.62 -3.90 1.31
N CYS A 59 8.98 -4.18 0.17
CA CYS A 59 9.44 -3.75 -1.15
C CYS A 59 8.44 -2.79 -1.77
N GLY A 60 8.68 -1.50 -1.60
CA GLY A 60 7.84 -0.39 -2.07
C GLY A 60 7.49 0.59 -0.94
N ASN A 61 7.58 1.90 -1.25
CA ASN A 61 7.41 2.97 -0.26
C ASN A 61 6.01 2.98 0.37
N SER A 62 4.95 2.76 -0.41
CA SER A 62 3.57 2.75 0.10
C SER A 62 3.30 1.60 1.09
N GLY A 63 3.97 0.46 0.91
CA GLY A 63 3.95 -0.62 1.89
C GLY A 63 4.58 -0.19 3.21
N VAL A 64 5.77 0.44 3.18
CA VAL A 64 6.43 0.99 4.37
C VAL A 64 5.52 2.00 5.07
N GLU A 65 5.00 2.98 4.35
CA GLU A 65 4.13 4.04 4.87
C GLU A 65 2.87 3.44 5.52
N THR A 66 2.28 2.41 4.91
CA THR A 66 1.10 1.71 5.46
C THR A 66 1.43 0.98 6.76
N LEU A 67 2.55 0.25 6.83
CA LEU A 67 2.94 -0.45 8.06
C LEU A 67 3.27 0.54 9.18
N VAL A 68 3.91 1.67 8.87
CA VAL A 68 4.17 2.76 9.83
C VAL A 68 2.85 3.37 10.31
N ALA A 69 1.91 3.68 9.42
CA ALA A 69 0.59 4.22 9.76
C ALA A 69 -0.23 3.27 10.64
N LEU A 70 -0.05 1.96 10.48
CA LEU A 70 -0.64 0.92 11.33
C LEU A 70 0.09 0.77 12.69
N GLY A 71 1.20 1.48 12.91
CA GLY A 71 2.00 1.36 14.14
C GLY A 71 2.78 0.04 14.20
N ALA A 72 3.30 -0.42 13.07
CA ALA A 72 4.13 -1.63 12.93
C ALA A 72 5.49 -1.33 12.26
N GLY A 73 5.91 -0.06 12.21
CA GLY A 73 7.18 0.36 11.62
C GLY A 73 8.40 -0.27 12.32
N ASP A 74 8.31 -0.51 13.64
CA ASP A 74 9.33 -1.19 14.44
C ASP A 74 9.61 -2.63 14.00
N LYS A 75 8.71 -3.26 13.27
CA LYS A 75 8.84 -4.62 12.74
C LYS A 75 9.49 -4.68 11.37
N ILE A 76 9.65 -3.56 10.70
CA ILE A 76 10.33 -3.47 9.40
C ILE A 76 11.84 -3.55 9.64
N THR A 77 12.44 -4.68 9.27
CA THR A 77 13.89 -4.90 9.39
C THR A 77 14.66 -4.56 8.13
N ALA A 78 13.97 -4.55 6.99
CA ALA A 78 14.54 -4.13 5.72
C ALA A 78 13.45 -3.53 4.80
N ALA A 79 13.85 -2.53 4.00
CA ALA A 79 12.98 -1.95 2.98
C ALA A 79 13.73 -1.76 1.66
N VAL A 80 13.06 -2.06 0.54
CA VAL A 80 13.50 -1.74 -0.82
C VAL A 80 12.64 -0.60 -1.31
N LEU A 81 13.27 0.51 -1.69
CA LEU A 81 12.56 1.71 -2.11
C LEU A 81 12.15 1.64 -3.57
N THR A 82 11.00 2.21 -3.88
CA THR A 82 10.55 2.49 -5.24
C THR A 82 11.33 3.68 -5.81
N GLU A 83 11.48 4.71 -4.97
CA GLU A 83 12.13 5.98 -5.28
C GLU A 83 13.35 6.17 -4.36
N ALA A 84 14.52 6.27 -4.96
CA ALA A 84 15.78 6.40 -4.21
C ALA A 84 15.86 7.70 -3.38
N GLU A 85 15.21 8.75 -3.84
CA GLU A 85 15.13 10.06 -3.20
C GLU A 85 14.42 10.02 -1.83
N ASP A 86 13.58 9.02 -1.61
CA ASP A 86 12.90 8.82 -0.32
C ASP A 86 13.81 8.22 0.77
N LYS A 87 15.05 7.85 0.44
CA LYS A 87 15.94 7.12 1.36
C LYS A 87 16.11 7.84 2.70
N GLU A 88 16.46 9.11 2.67
CA GLU A 88 16.71 9.89 3.89
C GLU A 88 15.44 10.01 4.74
N ARG A 89 14.31 10.30 4.10
CA ARG A 89 13.01 10.39 4.75
C ARG A 89 12.62 9.07 5.43
N LEU A 90 12.74 7.96 4.72
CA LEU A 90 12.39 6.64 5.25
C LEU A 90 13.40 6.16 6.30
N GLN A 91 14.69 6.48 6.15
CA GLN A 91 15.68 6.16 7.18
C GLN A 91 15.40 6.89 8.50
N ALA A 92 14.89 8.13 8.45
CA ALA A 92 14.51 8.88 9.65
C ALA A 92 13.35 8.23 10.41
N ILE A 93 12.37 7.65 9.70
CA ILE A 93 11.21 6.97 10.34
C ILE A 93 11.48 5.48 10.64
N LEU A 94 12.50 4.89 10.04
CA LEU A 94 12.93 3.49 10.21
C LEU A 94 14.42 3.43 10.57
N PRO A 95 14.87 3.97 11.72
CA PRO A 95 16.30 4.12 12.02
C PRO A 95 17.04 2.79 12.10
N ASN A 96 16.37 1.70 12.43
CA ASN A 96 16.96 0.37 12.60
C ASN A 96 16.82 -0.54 11.36
N ALA A 97 16.10 -0.11 10.31
CA ALA A 97 15.91 -0.91 9.13
C ALA A 97 17.06 -0.72 8.12
N LYS A 98 17.40 -1.80 7.42
CA LYS A 98 18.29 -1.72 6.25
C LYS A 98 17.53 -1.19 5.05
N ILE A 99 17.96 -0.06 4.49
CA ILE A 99 17.31 0.56 3.34
C ILE A 99 18.10 0.28 2.07
N TYR A 100 17.44 -0.33 1.09
CA TYR A 100 17.97 -0.64 -0.24
C TYR A 100 17.33 0.26 -1.29
N THR A 101 18.12 0.75 -2.22
CA THR A 101 17.68 1.58 -3.37
C THR A 101 17.68 0.78 -4.67
N GLN A 102 18.02 -0.50 -4.60
CA GLN A 102 17.98 -1.44 -5.70
C GLN A 102 17.18 -2.69 -5.30
N PRO A 103 16.47 -3.32 -6.24
CA PRO A 103 15.77 -4.58 -5.99
C PRO A 103 16.71 -5.65 -5.44
N LEU A 104 16.18 -6.48 -4.53
CA LEU A 104 16.90 -7.62 -3.97
C LEU A 104 16.62 -8.88 -4.79
N GLN A 105 17.64 -9.72 -4.91
CA GLN A 105 17.47 -11.11 -5.36
C GLN A 105 17.07 -12.01 -4.18
N MET A 106 16.53 -13.20 -4.49
CA MET A 106 16.01 -14.13 -3.48
C MET A 106 17.06 -14.48 -2.41
N GLU A 107 18.30 -14.74 -2.81
CA GLU A 107 19.37 -15.11 -1.88
C GLU A 107 19.67 -14.01 -0.87
N ALA A 108 19.72 -12.76 -1.34
CA ALA A 108 19.92 -11.60 -0.47
C ALA A 108 18.73 -11.40 0.49
N ALA A 109 17.52 -11.63 0.03
CA ALA A 109 16.32 -11.57 0.86
C ALA A 109 16.27 -12.70 1.90
N VAL A 110 16.66 -13.93 1.56
CA VAL A 110 16.77 -15.06 2.50
C VAL A 110 17.80 -14.75 3.60
N ALA A 111 18.92 -14.13 3.26
CA ALA A 111 19.95 -13.74 4.24
C ALA A 111 19.45 -12.73 5.29
N LEU A 112 18.39 -11.97 4.99
CA LEU A 112 17.73 -11.07 5.95
C LEU A 112 16.82 -11.81 6.94
N GLN A 113 16.54 -13.09 6.70
CA GLN A 113 15.68 -13.95 7.52
C GLN A 113 14.32 -13.31 7.82
N PRO A 114 13.56 -12.83 6.82
CA PRO A 114 12.25 -12.27 7.07
C PRO A 114 11.26 -13.35 7.52
N ASP A 115 10.31 -12.98 8.37
CA ASP A 115 9.15 -13.81 8.70
C ASP A 115 7.87 -13.34 7.98
N PHE A 116 7.97 -12.27 7.21
CA PHE A 116 6.97 -11.78 6.27
C PHE A 116 7.61 -10.92 5.18
N ILE A 117 7.13 -11.06 3.95
CA ILE A 117 7.52 -10.22 2.80
C ILE A 117 6.29 -9.53 2.25
N LEU A 118 6.32 -8.20 2.21
CA LEU A 118 5.32 -7.35 1.59
C LEU A 118 5.96 -6.62 0.42
N GLY A 119 5.32 -6.60 -0.74
CA GLY A 119 5.89 -5.83 -1.84
C GLY A 119 4.96 -5.62 -3.01
N TRP A 120 5.35 -4.75 -3.91
CA TRP A 120 4.71 -4.61 -5.19
C TRP A 120 5.03 -5.84 -6.07
N ARG A 121 4.09 -6.19 -6.95
CA ARG A 121 4.20 -7.36 -7.83
C ARG A 121 5.54 -7.45 -8.55
N ARG A 122 6.06 -6.32 -9.09
CA ARG A 122 7.31 -6.29 -9.84
C ARG A 122 8.52 -6.86 -9.08
N TYR A 123 8.51 -6.76 -7.74
CA TYR A 123 9.59 -7.30 -6.90
C TYR A 123 9.57 -8.82 -6.77
N PHE A 124 8.45 -9.46 -7.13
CA PHE A 124 8.30 -10.91 -7.12
C PHE A 124 8.57 -11.56 -8.48
N ALA A 125 9.20 -10.83 -9.41
CA ALA A 125 9.69 -11.41 -10.67
C ALA A 125 10.83 -12.41 -10.42
N ASP A 126 11.02 -13.36 -11.35
CA ASP A 126 12.00 -14.46 -11.24
C ASP A 126 13.44 -13.97 -11.03
N ASN A 127 13.79 -12.83 -11.64
CA ASN A 127 15.12 -12.22 -11.52
C ASN A 127 15.27 -11.31 -10.28
N GLN A 128 14.31 -11.33 -9.36
CA GLN A 128 14.31 -10.59 -8.09
C GLN A 128 13.98 -11.54 -6.93
N LEU A 129 12.88 -11.31 -6.21
CA LEU A 129 12.49 -12.14 -5.06
C LEU A 129 11.92 -13.51 -5.47
N GLY A 130 11.53 -13.69 -6.73
CA GLY A 130 10.79 -14.86 -7.20
C GLY A 130 9.33 -14.86 -6.71
N ASP A 131 8.54 -15.79 -7.25
CA ASP A 131 7.10 -15.86 -6.99
C ASP A 131 6.76 -16.04 -5.49
N THR A 132 5.67 -15.42 -5.05
CA THR A 132 5.19 -15.47 -3.66
C THR A 132 4.91 -16.89 -3.18
N SER A 133 4.47 -17.80 -4.06
CA SER A 133 4.22 -19.19 -3.73
C SER A 133 5.50 -19.91 -3.28
N SER A 134 6.65 -19.55 -3.81
CA SER A 134 7.96 -20.08 -3.39
C SER A 134 8.33 -19.70 -1.96
N TRP A 135 7.95 -18.51 -1.50
CA TRP A 135 8.14 -18.06 -0.12
C TRP A 135 7.17 -18.74 0.84
N ILE A 136 5.90 -18.84 0.44
CA ILE A 136 4.85 -19.51 1.23
C ILE A 136 5.20 -20.99 1.42
N ALA A 137 5.71 -21.67 0.38
CA ALA A 137 6.18 -23.06 0.49
C ALA A 137 7.35 -23.23 1.48
N LYS A 138 8.15 -22.18 1.70
CA LYS A 138 9.20 -22.13 2.74
C LYS A 138 8.67 -21.74 4.12
N GLY A 139 7.36 -21.53 4.26
CA GLY A 139 6.72 -21.12 5.51
C GLY A 139 6.84 -19.62 5.81
N ILE A 140 7.25 -18.81 4.85
CA ILE A 140 7.35 -17.35 4.94
C ILE A 140 6.16 -16.74 4.20
N PRO A 141 5.20 -16.12 4.90
CA PRO A 141 4.13 -15.36 4.26
C PRO A 141 4.70 -14.32 3.30
N ALA A 142 4.17 -14.26 2.09
CA ALA A 142 4.52 -13.26 1.10
C ALA A 142 3.23 -12.68 0.50
N TYR A 143 3.12 -11.35 0.49
CA TYR A 143 1.92 -10.62 0.09
C TYR A 143 2.26 -9.59 -0.98
N ILE A 144 1.53 -9.66 -2.08
CA ILE A 144 1.57 -8.63 -3.12
C ILE A 144 0.58 -7.54 -2.75
N GLN A 145 1.04 -6.30 -2.59
CA GLN A 145 0.16 -5.14 -2.51
C GLN A 145 -0.58 -5.01 -3.83
N ASP A 146 -1.90 -4.98 -3.76
CA ASP A 146 -2.76 -4.91 -4.94
C ASP A 146 -2.38 -3.71 -5.82
N ALA A 147 -2.57 -3.88 -7.12
CA ALA A 147 -2.33 -2.88 -8.16
C ALA A 147 -0.88 -2.48 -8.46
N SER A 148 0.07 -3.19 -8.00
CA SER A 148 1.48 -2.82 -8.12
C SER A 148 2.13 -3.30 -9.42
N GLY A 149 1.82 -2.70 -10.55
CA GLY A 149 2.52 -2.91 -11.80
C GLY A 149 1.62 -3.20 -13.01
N PRO A 150 2.18 -3.26 -14.23
CA PRO A 150 1.39 -3.46 -15.44
C PRO A 150 0.61 -4.76 -15.35
N VAL A 151 -0.67 -4.67 -15.65
CA VAL A 151 -1.57 -5.82 -15.72
C VAL A 151 -1.06 -6.75 -16.83
N PRO A 152 -0.84 -8.05 -16.58
CA PRO A 152 -0.52 -8.98 -17.65
C PRO A 152 -1.61 -8.93 -18.72
N ALA A 153 -1.22 -8.98 -19.98
CA ALA A 153 -2.07 -8.79 -21.17
C ALA A 153 -3.34 -9.67 -21.27
N LYS A 154 -3.65 -10.47 -20.27
CA LYS A 154 -4.79 -11.38 -20.23
C LYS A 154 -5.68 -11.26 -18.97
N GLY A 155 -5.66 -10.12 -18.27
CA GLY A 155 -6.68 -9.81 -17.25
C GLY A 155 -6.76 -10.78 -16.08
N ARG A 156 -5.66 -11.42 -15.67
CA ARG A 156 -5.62 -12.29 -14.48
C ARG A 156 -5.61 -11.50 -13.17
N PHE A 157 -5.12 -10.27 -13.20
CA PHE A 157 -5.13 -9.41 -12.03
C PHE A 157 -6.46 -8.65 -11.95
N PRO A 158 -7.06 -8.55 -10.78
CA PRO A 158 -8.21 -7.68 -10.58
C PRO A 158 -7.80 -6.24 -10.84
N ALA A 159 -8.74 -5.45 -11.35
CA ALA A 159 -8.57 -4.01 -11.48
C ALA A 159 -8.22 -3.40 -10.11
N CYS A 160 -7.28 -2.47 -10.10
CA CYS A 160 -7.01 -1.71 -8.89
C CYS A 160 -8.13 -0.73 -8.61
N THR A 161 -8.67 -0.82 -7.42
CA THR A 161 -9.83 -0.03 -7.02
C THR A 161 -9.63 0.55 -5.61
N ILE A 162 -10.44 1.54 -5.27
CA ILE A 162 -10.57 2.03 -3.89
C ILE A 162 -10.86 0.86 -2.93
N ALA A 163 -11.67 -0.11 -3.36
CA ALA A 163 -12.01 -1.28 -2.55
C ALA A 163 -10.80 -2.21 -2.33
N SER A 164 -9.96 -2.44 -3.36
CA SER A 164 -8.76 -3.27 -3.20
C SER A 164 -7.73 -2.60 -2.26
N GLU A 165 -7.52 -1.29 -2.35
CA GLU A 165 -6.63 -0.57 -1.42
C GLU A 165 -7.17 -0.61 0.04
N LYS A 166 -8.48 -0.48 0.22
CA LYS A 166 -9.10 -0.67 1.55
C LYS A 166 -8.90 -2.10 2.08
N SER A 167 -9.03 -3.10 1.20
CA SER A 167 -8.78 -4.50 1.55
C SER A 167 -7.31 -4.72 1.95
N PHE A 168 -6.36 -4.13 1.25
CA PHE A 168 -4.94 -4.16 1.61
C PHE A 168 -4.70 -3.63 3.03
N ILE A 169 -5.22 -2.43 3.35
CA ILE A 169 -5.10 -1.83 4.70
C ILE A 169 -5.71 -2.76 5.77
N SER A 170 -6.89 -3.32 5.49
CA SER A 170 -7.58 -4.26 6.38
C SER A 170 -6.76 -5.54 6.60
N ASN A 171 -6.24 -6.15 5.53
CA ASN A 171 -5.44 -7.37 5.58
C ASN A 171 -4.14 -7.17 6.36
N MET A 172 -3.46 -6.03 6.17
CA MET A 172 -2.28 -5.69 6.96
C MET A 172 -2.63 -5.47 8.43
N GLY A 173 -3.76 -4.83 8.72
CA GLY A 173 -4.28 -4.71 10.08
C GLY A 173 -4.50 -6.06 10.75
N LEU A 174 -5.07 -7.04 10.03
CA LEU A 174 -5.25 -8.41 10.51
C LEU A 174 -3.90 -9.12 10.73
N ALA A 175 -3.04 -9.13 9.71
CA ALA A 175 -1.75 -9.83 9.75
C ALA A 175 -0.83 -9.33 10.88
N LEU A 176 -0.90 -8.03 11.20
CA LEU A 176 -0.03 -7.36 12.16
C LEU A 176 -0.63 -7.21 13.56
N GLY A 177 -1.87 -7.69 13.79
CA GLY A 177 -2.59 -7.47 15.04
C GLY A 177 -2.94 -5.98 15.28
N LYS A 178 -3.14 -5.22 14.23
CA LYS A 178 -3.41 -3.76 14.23
C LYS A 178 -4.80 -3.42 13.68
N GLN A 179 -5.79 -4.27 13.98
CA GLN A 179 -7.14 -4.13 13.42
C GLN A 179 -7.81 -2.80 13.79
N GLN A 180 -7.55 -2.27 15.00
CA GLN A 180 -8.13 -0.99 15.41
C GLN A 180 -7.58 0.16 14.57
N GLN A 181 -6.25 0.21 14.40
CA GLN A 181 -5.58 1.22 13.58
C GLN A 181 -6.07 1.16 12.12
N ALA A 182 -6.21 -0.05 11.58
CA ALA A 182 -6.76 -0.24 10.24
C ALA A 182 -8.20 0.30 10.15
N ARG A 183 -9.08 -0.02 11.11
CA ARG A 183 -10.45 0.53 11.16
C ARG A 183 -10.47 2.06 11.21
N ASP A 184 -9.57 2.66 11.98
CA ASP A 184 -9.51 4.13 12.11
C ASP A 184 -9.06 4.81 10.81
N ILE A 185 -8.11 4.21 10.08
CA ILE A 185 -7.72 4.66 8.74
C ILE A 185 -8.89 4.52 7.77
N LEU A 186 -9.50 3.33 7.69
CA LEU A 186 -10.60 3.03 6.80
C LEU A 186 -11.83 3.92 7.04
N LYS A 187 -12.15 4.20 8.31
CA LYS A 187 -13.25 5.11 8.66
C LYS A 187 -13.02 6.51 8.10
N LYS A 188 -11.79 7.04 8.15
CA LYS A 188 -11.47 8.36 7.57
C LYS A 188 -11.62 8.36 6.05
N ILE A 189 -11.21 7.26 5.39
CA ILE A 189 -11.40 7.07 3.95
C ILE A 189 -12.89 7.04 3.62
N ASP A 190 -13.69 6.28 4.37
CA ASP A 190 -15.14 6.17 4.14
C ASP A 190 -15.87 7.51 4.32
N VAL A 191 -15.48 8.31 5.31
CA VAL A 191 -16.02 9.66 5.51
C VAL A 191 -15.71 10.54 4.30
N GLU A 192 -14.50 10.47 3.75
CA GLU A 192 -14.12 11.25 2.55
C GLU A 192 -14.91 10.80 1.31
N LEU A 193 -15.07 9.50 1.12
CA LEU A 193 -15.84 8.94 0.00
C LEU A 193 -17.34 9.28 0.06
N GLN A 194 -17.90 9.44 1.26
CA GLN A 194 -19.30 9.80 1.49
C GLN A 194 -19.55 11.31 1.47
N ALA A 195 -18.50 12.13 1.46
CA ALA A 195 -18.62 13.58 1.47
C ALA A 195 -19.35 14.05 0.19
N ALA A 196 -20.55 14.58 0.37
CA ALA A 196 -21.53 14.87 -0.70
C ALA A 196 -21.25 16.15 -1.49
N GLU A 197 -19.99 16.49 -1.76
CA GLU A 197 -19.68 17.60 -2.64
C GLU A 197 -20.02 17.25 -4.10
N LYS A 198 -20.89 18.03 -4.71
CA LYS A 198 -21.25 17.83 -6.13
C LYS A 198 -20.11 18.31 -7.03
N ILE A 199 -19.35 17.36 -7.56
CA ILE A 199 -18.32 17.63 -8.55
C ILE A 199 -18.97 17.70 -9.94
N PRO A 200 -18.79 18.78 -10.72
CA PRO A 200 -19.25 18.83 -12.10
C PRO A 200 -18.61 17.72 -12.94
N ALA A 201 -19.37 17.11 -13.84
CA ALA A 201 -18.83 16.10 -14.75
C ALA A 201 -17.72 16.69 -15.62
N GLN A 202 -16.56 16.04 -15.64
CA GLN A 202 -15.35 16.49 -16.32
C GLN A 202 -14.68 15.33 -17.04
N LYS A 203 -13.90 15.68 -18.07
CA LYS A 203 -12.99 14.75 -18.76
C LYS A 203 -11.59 14.89 -18.20
N VAL A 204 -11.09 13.85 -17.58
CA VAL A 204 -9.80 13.83 -16.86
C VAL A 204 -8.82 12.93 -17.60
N LEU A 205 -7.57 13.35 -17.70
CA LEU A 205 -6.50 12.59 -18.32
C LEU A 205 -5.33 12.47 -17.33
N PHE A 206 -4.75 11.28 -17.23
CA PHE A 206 -3.48 11.04 -16.53
C PHE A 206 -2.41 10.69 -17.55
N VAL A 207 -1.32 11.43 -17.57
CA VAL A 207 -0.20 11.24 -18.52
C VAL A 207 1.14 11.22 -17.81
N GLU A 208 2.06 10.42 -18.32
CA GLU A 208 3.46 10.43 -17.94
C GLU A 208 4.34 10.58 -19.18
N PHE A 209 5.37 11.41 -19.10
CA PHE A 209 6.34 11.62 -20.18
C PHE A 209 7.59 10.79 -19.91
N LEU A 210 7.78 9.73 -20.70
CA LEU A 210 8.85 8.74 -20.54
C LEU A 210 9.77 8.72 -21.77
N ASN A 211 10.93 9.40 -21.72
CA ASN A 211 11.98 9.28 -22.76
C ASN A 211 11.47 9.27 -24.22
N GLY A 212 10.59 10.19 -24.55
CA GLY A 212 10.01 10.35 -25.88
C GLY A 212 8.70 9.58 -26.12
N ASN A 213 8.23 8.79 -25.17
CA ASN A 213 6.90 8.19 -25.14
C ASN A 213 5.98 8.95 -24.18
N ILE A 214 4.69 8.88 -24.43
CA ILE A 214 3.66 9.41 -23.53
C ILE A 214 2.81 8.22 -23.07
N GLU A 215 2.85 7.91 -21.77
CA GLU A 215 1.99 6.89 -21.18
C GLU A 215 0.67 7.52 -20.73
N VAL A 216 -0.43 6.82 -20.99
CA VAL A 216 -1.78 7.21 -20.58
C VAL A 216 -2.33 6.12 -19.65
N PHE A 217 -2.79 6.53 -18.48
CA PHE A 217 -3.30 5.60 -17.47
C PHE A 217 -4.79 5.33 -17.67
N GLY A 218 -5.16 4.05 -17.71
CA GLY A 218 -6.50 3.59 -18.07
C GLY A 218 -7.46 3.38 -16.91
N ASN A 219 -8.68 2.94 -17.26
CA ASN A 219 -9.79 2.72 -16.33
C ASN A 219 -9.61 1.50 -15.40
N ASP A 220 -8.68 0.64 -15.68
CA ASP A 220 -8.32 -0.56 -14.91
C ASP A 220 -7.38 -0.27 -13.73
N LEU A 221 -6.89 0.95 -13.64
CA LEU A 221 -6.07 1.44 -12.55
C LEU A 221 -6.88 2.23 -11.50
N LEU A 222 -6.30 2.42 -10.33
CA LEU A 222 -6.93 3.14 -9.22
C LEU A 222 -7.38 4.56 -9.59
N CYS A 223 -6.59 5.27 -10.40
CA CYS A 223 -6.97 6.61 -10.88
C CYS A 223 -8.32 6.58 -11.63
N GLY A 224 -8.57 5.56 -12.47
CA GLY A 224 -9.84 5.39 -13.16
C GLY A 224 -10.99 5.16 -12.19
N ASP A 225 -10.80 4.37 -11.14
CA ASP A 225 -11.82 4.14 -10.12
C ASP A 225 -12.13 5.40 -9.30
N ILE A 226 -11.11 6.16 -8.91
CA ILE A 226 -11.26 7.44 -8.22
C ILE A 226 -12.03 8.45 -9.07
N ILE A 227 -11.70 8.57 -10.36
CA ILE A 227 -12.39 9.52 -11.26
C ILE A 227 -13.85 9.14 -11.44
N ARG A 228 -14.17 7.84 -11.60
CA ARG A 228 -15.56 7.35 -11.66
C ARG A 228 -16.31 7.60 -10.36
N HIS A 229 -15.66 7.39 -9.20
CA HIS A 229 -16.28 7.66 -7.90
C HIS A 229 -16.74 9.11 -7.77
N TYR A 230 -15.98 10.07 -8.31
CA TYR A 230 -16.35 11.48 -8.32
C TYR A 230 -17.30 11.89 -9.47
N GLY A 231 -17.84 10.94 -10.23
CA GLY A 231 -18.78 11.21 -11.33
C GLY A 231 -18.15 11.84 -12.56
N CYS A 232 -16.82 11.77 -12.67
CA CYS A 232 -16.07 12.23 -13.84
C CYS A 232 -15.73 11.06 -14.77
N SER A 233 -15.30 11.37 -15.99
CA SER A 233 -14.86 10.38 -16.98
C SER A 233 -13.36 10.48 -17.22
N LEU A 234 -12.69 9.32 -17.24
CA LEU A 234 -11.30 9.24 -17.64
C LEU A 234 -11.21 9.22 -19.17
N VAL A 235 -10.39 10.09 -19.74
CA VAL A 235 -9.97 9.99 -21.14
C VAL A 235 -8.91 8.89 -21.19
N SER A 236 -9.24 7.79 -21.85
CA SER A 236 -8.34 6.64 -22.00
C SER A 236 -8.16 6.32 -23.48
N TYR A 237 -7.05 5.69 -23.79
CA TYR A 237 -6.70 5.23 -25.12
C TYR A 237 -6.63 3.72 -25.17
N SER A 238 -6.73 3.12 -26.35
CA SER A 238 -6.68 1.66 -26.51
C SER A 238 -5.29 1.07 -26.27
N ALA A 239 -4.24 1.90 -26.40
CA ALA A 239 -2.86 1.55 -26.10
C ALA A 239 -2.34 2.36 -24.88
N PRO A 240 -1.45 1.81 -24.07
CA PRO A 240 -0.88 2.52 -22.92
C PRO A 240 0.04 3.67 -23.36
N PHE A 241 0.62 3.63 -24.55
CA PHE A 241 1.51 4.65 -25.08
C PHE A 241 0.88 5.32 -26.31
N ILE A 242 0.99 6.63 -26.35
CA ILE A 242 0.47 7.47 -27.43
C ILE A 242 1.56 8.40 -27.98
N SER A 243 1.33 8.93 -29.18
CA SER A 243 2.15 9.96 -29.79
C SER A 243 1.80 11.35 -29.27
N GLN A 244 2.62 12.35 -29.60
CA GLN A 244 2.34 13.77 -29.28
C GLN A 244 1.10 14.26 -30.04
N GLU A 245 0.91 13.82 -31.27
CA GLU A 245 -0.23 14.13 -32.11
C GLU A 245 -1.54 13.61 -31.49
N GLU A 246 -1.53 12.36 -31.02
CA GLU A 246 -2.69 11.78 -30.33
C GLU A 246 -3.01 12.51 -29.02
N LEU A 247 -1.98 12.93 -28.25
CA LEU A 247 -2.21 13.76 -27.06
C LEU A 247 -2.89 15.10 -27.40
N MET A 248 -2.49 15.76 -28.51
CA MET A 248 -3.08 17.02 -28.94
C MET A 248 -4.57 16.90 -29.32
N GLU A 249 -5.04 15.72 -29.71
CA GLU A 249 -6.44 15.46 -30.04
C GLU A 249 -7.32 15.20 -28.80
N MET A 250 -6.70 14.97 -27.64
CA MET A 250 -7.43 14.65 -26.42
C MET A 250 -8.15 15.85 -25.84
N GLN A 251 -9.46 15.73 -25.65
CA GLN A 251 -10.34 16.79 -25.13
C GLN A 251 -10.50 16.68 -23.61
N ALA A 252 -9.39 16.58 -22.88
CA ALA A 252 -9.39 16.60 -21.42
C ALA A 252 -9.53 18.02 -20.87
N THR A 253 -10.43 18.21 -19.91
CA THR A 253 -10.61 19.49 -19.20
C THR A 253 -9.70 19.61 -17.99
N LYS A 254 -9.18 18.49 -17.50
CA LYS A 254 -8.16 18.42 -16.45
C LYS A 254 -7.12 17.37 -16.80
N ILE A 255 -5.85 17.71 -16.59
CA ILE A 255 -4.72 16.81 -16.82
C ILE A 255 -3.95 16.65 -15.51
N PHE A 256 -3.73 15.40 -15.12
CA PHE A 256 -2.77 15.04 -14.09
C PHE A 256 -1.50 14.55 -14.77
N VAL A 257 -0.37 15.24 -14.50
CA VAL A 257 0.94 14.84 -14.99
C VAL A 257 1.58 13.96 -13.91
N VAL A 258 1.80 12.71 -14.26
CA VAL A 258 2.36 11.71 -13.36
C VAL A 258 3.86 11.88 -13.29
N TYR A 259 4.43 11.71 -12.10
CA TYR A 259 5.87 11.79 -11.87
C TYR A 259 6.33 10.74 -10.86
N HIS A 260 7.60 10.37 -10.97
CA HIS A 260 8.35 9.57 -10.00
C HIS A 260 9.36 10.45 -9.29
N GLY A 261 9.68 10.15 -8.01
CA GLY A 261 10.69 10.86 -7.24
C GLY A 261 10.18 12.09 -6.50
N GLY A 262 11.08 13.06 -6.30
CA GLY A 262 10.84 14.22 -5.46
C GLY A 262 10.38 15.48 -6.19
N GLU A 263 10.62 16.64 -5.56
CA GLU A 263 10.13 17.93 -6.09
C GLU A 263 10.78 18.30 -7.45
N GLN A 264 12.05 17.96 -7.67
CA GLN A 264 12.72 18.23 -8.94
C GLN A 264 12.04 17.48 -10.09
N GLN A 265 11.73 16.20 -9.92
CA GLN A 265 11.08 15.36 -10.92
C GLN A 265 9.64 15.82 -11.17
N LYS A 266 8.94 16.23 -10.13
CA LYS A 266 7.61 16.83 -10.22
C LYS A 266 7.62 18.09 -11.09
N GLN A 267 8.57 19.00 -10.87
CA GLN A 267 8.70 20.22 -11.68
C GLN A 267 9.10 19.91 -13.12
N ALA A 268 10.01 18.94 -13.34
CA ALA A 268 10.39 18.49 -14.68
C ALA A 268 9.20 17.89 -15.45
N ALA A 269 8.35 17.10 -14.79
CA ALA A 269 7.16 16.53 -15.39
C ALA A 269 6.15 17.63 -15.79
N LEU A 270 5.87 18.58 -14.90
CA LEU A 270 4.98 19.72 -15.21
C LEU A 270 5.51 20.56 -16.36
N ALA A 271 6.83 20.77 -16.45
CA ALA A 271 7.46 21.55 -17.52
C ALA A 271 7.20 20.97 -18.92
N GLN A 272 6.96 19.64 -19.04
CA GLN A 272 6.59 19.02 -20.31
C GLN A 272 5.30 19.61 -20.90
N MET A 273 4.36 20.01 -20.07
CA MET A 273 3.11 20.62 -20.51
C MET A 273 3.26 22.06 -20.99
N HIS A 274 4.43 22.70 -20.79
CA HIS A 274 4.75 24.01 -21.36
C HIS A 274 5.21 23.93 -22.82
N ASN A 275 5.33 22.73 -23.41
CA ASN A 275 5.63 22.56 -24.83
C ASN A 275 4.58 23.33 -25.67
N PRO A 276 5.02 24.21 -26.61
CA PRO A 276 4.09 24.97 -27.47
C PRO A 276 3.08 24.11 -28.23
N LEU A 277 3.38 22.84 -28.48
CA LEU A 277 2.46 21.89 -29.12
C LEU A 277 1.18 21.71 -28.31
N TYR A 278 1.24 21.77 -26.98
CA TYR A 278 0.10 21.50 -26.09
C TYR A 278 -0.72 22.73 -25.72
N LYS A 279 -0.34 23.93 -26.22
CA LYS A 279 -0.97 25.21 -25.86
C LYS A 279 -2.49 25.29 -26.15
N HIS A 280 -3.02 24.43 -27.02
CA HIS A 280 -4.43 24.38 -27.39
C HIS A 280 -5.25 23.34 -26.63
N LEU A 281 -4.60 22.49 -25.82
CA LEU A 281 -5.32 21.54 -24.97
C LEU A 281 -6.23 22.29 -23.99
N PRO A 282 -7.51 21.91 -23.85
CA PRO A 282 -8.45 22.62 -22.98
C PRO A 282 -7.95 22.79 -21.54
N ALA A 283 -7.33 21.76 -20.97
CA ALA A 283 -6.75 21.81 -19.63
C ALA A 283 -5.58 22.81 -19.54
N VAL A 284 -4.73 22.90 -20.57
CA VAL A 284 -3.60 23.85 -20.60
C VAL A 284 -4.10 25.29 -20.75
N VAL A 285 -5.05 25.52 -21.66
CA VAL A 285 -5.68 26.86 -21.86
C VAL A 285 -6.31 27.37 -20.57
N SER A 286 -6.93 26.49 -19.80
CA SER A 286 -7.63 26.84 -18.56
C SER A 286 -6.76 26.73 -17.30
N GLY A 287 -5.45 26.41 -17.42
CA GLY A 287 -4.55 26.25 -16.28
C GLY A 287 -4.91 25.07 -15.36
N GLN A 288 -5.58 24.05 -15.89
CA GLN A 288 -6.08 22.89 -15.13
C GLN A 288 -5.14 21.68 -15.29
N VAL A 289 -3.86 21.91 -15.02
CA VAL A 289 -2.80 20.90 -15.09
C VAL A 289 -2.22 20.71 -13.70
N TYR A 290 -2.18 19.49 -13.21
CA TYR A 290 -1.81 19.15 -11.83
C TYR A 290 -0.78 18.03 -11.79
N PRO A 291 0.23 18.08 -10.92
CA PRO A 291 1.15 16.96 -10.73
C PRO A 291 0.49 15.88 -9.86
N ILE A 292 0.84 14.61 -10.08
CA ILE A 292 0.46 13.53 -9.18
C ILE A 292 1.56 12.47 -9.15
N ALA A 293 1.93 11.99 -7.96
CA ALA A 293 2.94 10.94 -7.84
C ALA A 293 2.39 9.59 -8.32
N TYR A 294 3.23 8.82 -9.03
CA TYR A 294 2.86 7.50 -9.57
C TYR A 294 2.23 6.58 -8.52
N LYS A 295 2.81 6.48 -7.31
CA LYS A 295 2.26 5.67 -6.23
C LYS A 295 0.80 6.01 -5.89
N GLN A 296 0.41 7.28 -6.03
CA GLN A 296 -0.94 7.75 -5.70
C GLN A 296 -1.99 7.24 -6.68
N ILE A 297 -1.62 6.96 -7.92
CA ILE A 297 -2.56 6.50 -8.95
C ILE A 297 -2.61 4.97 -9.10
N VAL A 298 -1.68 4.25 -8.48
CA VAL A 298 -1.61 2.78 -8.58
C VAL A 298 -1.76 2.06 -7.25
N ALA A 299 -1.03 2.44 -6.20
CA ALA A 299 -1.02 1.71 -4.93
C ALA A 299 -0.63 2.62 -3.74
N PRO A 300 -1.46 3.59 -3.36
CA PRO A 300 -1.15 4.55 -2.29
C PRO A 300 -1.13 3.93 -0.88
N GLY A 301 -1.77 2.77 -0.66
CA GLY A 301 -1.92 2.20 0.66
C GLY A 301 -2.63 3.14 1.63
N SER A 302 -2.02 3.41 2.80
CA SER A 302 -2.58 4.34 3.80
C SER A 302 -2.75 5.77 3.29
N ASP A 303 -2.01 6.17 2.25
CA ASP A 303 -2.11 7.51 1.63
C ASP A 303 -3.32 7.65 0.70
N LEU A 304 -4.19 6.62 0.58
CA LEU A 304 -5.41 6.69 -0.22
C LEU A 304 -6.27 7.89 0.17
N LEU A 305 -6.40 8.20 1.47
CA LEU A 305 -7.14 9.39 1.93
C LEU A 305 -6.54 10.70 1.40
N VAL A 306 -5.22 10.81 1.40
CA VAL A 306 -4.50 11.99 0.89
C VAL A 306 -4.74 12.11 -0.62
N THR A 307 -4.66 10.99 -1.34
CA THR A 307 -4.92 10.93 -2.78
C THR A 307 -6.35 11.36 -3.12
N LEU A 308 -7.35 10.82 -2.44
CA LEU A 308 -8.76 11.17 -2.64
C LEU A 308 -9.00 12.66 -2.44
N LYS A 309 -8.52 13.23 -1.33
CA LYS A 309 -8.64 14.66 -1.04
C LYS A 309 -7.98 15.52 -2.09
N TYR A 310 -6.76 15.17 -2.50
CA TYR A 310 -6.02 15.91 -3.51
C TYR A 310 -6.72 15.89 -4.86
N VAL A 311 -7.14 14.72 -5.35
CA VAL A 311 -7.87 14.60 -6.62
C VAL A 311 -9.18 15.37 -6.56
N LYS A 312 -9.95 15.25 -5.47
CA LYS A 312 -11.20 16.01 -5.27
C LYS A 312 -10.95 17.51 -5.32
N GLN A 313 -9.93 18.01 -4.62
CA GLN A 313 -9.56 19.43 -4.64
C GLN A 313 -9.23 19.92 -6.06
N CYS A 314 -8.46 19.14 -6.83
CA CYS A 314 -8.14 19.46 -8.23
C CYS A 314 -9.40 19.44 -9.12
N LEU A 315 -10.32 18.50 -8.90
CA LEU A 315 -11.58 18.44 -9.64
C LEU A 315 -12.50 19.65 -9.35
N LEU A 316 -12.50 20.15 -8.13
CA LEU A 316 -13.27 21.32 -7.69
C LEU A 316 -12.61 22.65 -8.08
N ALA A 317 -11.31 22.66 -8.38
CA ALA A 317 -10.60 23.89 -8.71
C ALA A 317 -11.20 24.55 -9.98
N ASN A 318 -11.51 25.84 -9.87
CA ASN A 318 -11.94 26.65 -10.99
C ASN A 318 -10.72 27.10 -11.82
N PRO A 319 -10.91 27.37 -13.13
CA PRO A 319 -9.88 28.03 -13.92
C PRO A 319 -9.45 29.34 -13.26
N PRO A 320 -8.14 29.68 -13.27
CA PRO A 320 -7.69 30.96 -12.78
C PRO A 320 -8.46 32.08 -13.50
N GLN A 321 -9.01 33.03 -12.75
CA GLN A 321 -9.63 34.20 -13.33
C GLN A 321 -8.55 34.97 -14.08
N LYS A 322 -8.81 35.24 -15.40
CA LYS A 322 -7.89 35.99 -16.25
C LYS A 322 -7.86 37.46 -15.84
#